data_1ed04896b9fd460479755b13e936a7a8
#
_entry.id   1ed04896b9fd460479755b13e936a7a8
#
_cell.length_a   1.000
_cell.length_b   1.000
_cell.length_c   1.000
_cell.angle_alpha   90.00
_cell.angle_beta   90.00
_cell.angle_gamma   90.00
#
_symmetry.space_group_name_H-M   'P 1'
#
loop_
_entity.id
_entity.type
_entity.pdbx_description
1 polymer ?
#
loop_
_entity_poly.entity_id
_entity_poly.type
_entity_poly.pdbx_seq_one_letter_code
_entity_poly.pdbx_strand_id
1 'polypeptide(L)'
;VLGTDRTPNLDPMIIGIGVDVCDISRWEAAVQRHPGMVRKMLTHTEAVMPARSQAARFAAKEALYKALGGGEGLSWQDCEVVTDGEAVRFELRGSLARRAEELGVRRVHLSLTHDAGVAVAMVFCEG
;
A
#
# COMPACT_ATOMS: atom_id res chain seq x y z
N VAL A 1 27.36 20.22 15.09
CA VAL A 1 26.33 20.97 14.47
C VAL A 1 25.59 20.19 13.43
N LEU A 2 24.40 20.54 13.35
CA LEU A 2 23.52 19.98 12.35
C LEU A 2 24.02 20.35 10.96
N GLY A 3 24.01 19.40 10.07
CA GLY A 3 24.37 19.60 8.69
C GLY A 3 25.83 19.50 8.37
N THR A 4 26.71 19.49 9.36
CA THR A 4 28.14 19.30 9.10
C THR A 4 28.56 17.85 9.28
N ASP A 5 27.83 17.09 10.06
CA ASP A 5 28.09 15.66 10.23
C ASP A 5 27.68 14.91 8.96
N ARG A 6 28.65 14.26 8.35
CA ARG A 6 28.43 13.46 7.14
C ARG A 6 28.27 11.98 7.43
N THR A 7 28.28 11.59 8.68
CA THR A 7 28.02 10.20 9.06
C THR A 7 26.58 9.85 8.68
N PRO A 8 26.34 8.70 8.07
CA PRO A 8 24.99 8.30 7.76
C PRO A 8 24.11 8.29 9.01
N ASN A 9 22.97 8.93 8.93
CA ASN A 9 22.00 8.90 10.01
C ASN A 9 21.35 7.52 10.04
N LEU A 10 21.57 6.77 11.12
CA LEU A 10 21.01 5.43 11.29
C LEU A 10 19.66 5.44 11.99
N ASP A 11 19.23 6.60 12.49
CA ASP A 11 17.94 6.72 13.12
C ASP A 11 16.82 6.64 12.07
N PRO A 12 15.72 5.94 12.38
CA PRO A 12 14.58 5.88 11.46
C PRO A 12 14.02 7.27 11.18
N MET A 13 13.62 7.49 9.93
CA MET A 13 13.01 8.75 9.50
C MET A 13 11.78 8.42 8.68
N ILE A 14 10.69 9.10 8.98
CA ILE A 14 9.47 8.97 8.20
C ILE A 14 9.64 9.74 6.89
N ILE A 15 9.53 9.03 5.79
CA ILE A 15 9.63 9.59 4.45
C ILE A 15 8.26 9.92 3.90
N GLY A 16 7.26 9.09 4.19
CA GLY A 16 5.92 9.32 3.69
C GLY A 16 4.87 8.60 4.51
N ILE A 17 3.66 9.14 4.49
CA ILE A 17 2.51 8.59 5.20
C ILE A 17 1.35 8.56 4.23
N GLY A 18 0.58 7.48 4.27
CA GLY A 18 -0.63 7.35 3.50
C GLY A 18 -1.74 6.75 4.32
N VAL A 19 -2.94 7.22 4.09
CA VAL A 19 -4.15 6.64 4.68
C VAL A 19 -5.23 6.61 3.61
N ASP A 20 -5.99 5.55 3.59
CA ASP A 20 -7.11 5.44 2.66
C ASP A 20 -8.26 4.67 3.29
N VAL A 21 -9.46 4.98 2.83
CA VAL A 21 -10.69 4.35 3.29
C VAL A 21 -11.42 3.82 2.06
N CYS A 22 -11.89 2.59 2.15
CA CYS A 22 -12.67 1.99 1.07
C CYS A 22 -13.98 1.46 1.65
N ASP A 23 -15.09 1.97 1.13
CA ASP A 23 -16.42 1.46 1.45
C ASP A 23 -16.57 0.10 0.76
N ILE A 24 -16.83 -0.95 1.53
CA ILE A 24 -16.87 -2.32 1.02
C ILE A 24 -18.02 -2.50 0.01
N SER A 25 -19.19 -1.96 0.30
CA SER A 25 -20.32 -2.05 -0.64
C SER A 25 -20.04 -1.32 -1.95
N ARG A 26 -19.35 -0.19 -1.87
CA ARG A 26 -18.96 0.58 -3.05
C ARG A 26 -17.93 -0.20 -3.88
N TRP A 27 -17.00 -0.87 -3.22
CA TRP A 27 -16.04 -1.73 -3.91
C TRP A 27 -16.76 -2.85 -4.65
N GLU A 28 -17.68 -3.55 -3.99
CA GLU A 28 -18.46 -4.62 -4.60
C GLU A 28 -19.24 -4.13 -5.83
N ALA A 29 -19.88 -2.98 -5.71
CA ALA A 29 -20.63 -2.40 -6.83
C ALA A 29 -19.70 -2.00 -7.99
N ALA A 30 -18.54 -1.45 -7.69
CA ALA A 30 -17.56 -1.05 -8.70
C ALA A 30 -17.02 -2.27 -9.44
N VAL A 31 -16.74 -3.35 -8.73
CA VAL A 31 -16.24 -4.59 -9.32
C VAL A 31 -17.27 -5.20 -10.26
N GLN A 32 -18.55 -5.15 -9.91
CA GLN A 32 -19.61 -5.63 -10.79
C GLN A 32 -19.72 -4.83 -12.07
N ARG A 33 -19.57 -3.51 -11.99
CA ARG A 33 -19.62 -2.64 -13.16
C ARG A 33 -18.35 -2.68 -14.00
N HIS A 34 -17.21 -2.89 -13.35
CA HIS A 34 -15.90 -2.86 -14.01
C HIS A 34 -15.05 -4.06 -13.58
N PRO A 35 -15.38 -5.27 -14.08
CA PRO A 35 -14.64 -6.48 -13.67
C PRO A 35 -13.14 -6.40 -13.93
N GLY A 36 -12.74 -5.68 -14.98
CA GLY A 36 -11.33 -5.49 -15.30
C GLY A 36 -10.54 -4.74 -14.23
N MET A 37 -11.23 -3.98 -13.36
CA MET A 37 -10.59 -3.25 -12.28
C MET A 37 -9.91 -4.18 -11.28
N VAL A 38 -10.51 -5.33 -10.99
CA VAL A 38 -9.91 -6.31 -10.08
C VAL A 38 -8.56 -6.76 -10.62
N ARG A 39 -8.50 -7.11 -11.90
CA ARG A 39 -7.24 -7.56 -12.52
C ARG A 39 -6.19 -6.46 -12.60
N LYS A 40 -6.63 -5.22 -12.69
CA LYS A 40 -5.70 -4.08 -12.74
C LYS A 40 -5.12 -3.77 -11.35
N MET A 41 -5.97 -3.81 -10.33
CA MET A 41 -5.65 -3.32 -8.99
C MET A 41 -5.11 -4.40 -8.06
N LEU A 42 -5.49 -5.65 -8.28
CA LEU A 42 -5.18 -6.75 -7.37
C LEU A 42 -4.36 -7.81 -8.07
N THR A 43 -3.46 -8.44 -7.32
CA THR A 43 -2.75 -9.62 -7.83
C THR A 43 -3.70 -10.80 -7.92
N HIS A 44 -3.28 -11.84 -8.60
CA HIS A 44 -4.10 -13.05 -8.73
C HIS A 44 -4.51 -13.62 -7.37
N THR A 45 -3.58 -13.66 -6.44
CA THR A 45 -3.85 -14.14 -5.07
C THR A 45 -4.87 -13.28 -4.36
N GLU A 46 -4.76 -11.96 -4.50
CA GLU A 46 -5.68 -11.02 -3.87
C GLU A 46 -7.07 -11.07 -4.51
N ALA A 47 -7.13 -11.28 -5.80
CA ALA A 47 -8.37 -11.24 -6.57
C ALA A 47 -9.36 -12.36 -6.21
N VAL A 48 -8.88 -13.45 -5.62
CA VAL A 48 -9.73 -14.58 -5.23
C VAL A 48 -10.22 -14.50 -3.78
N MET A 49 -9.87 -13.44 -3.08
CA MET A 49 -10.29 -13.23 -1.70
C MET A 49 -11.70 -12.66 -1.61
N PRO A 50 -12.35 -12.76 -0.44
CA PRO A 50 -13.67 -12.13 -0.24
C PRO A 50 -13.62 -10.63 -0.46
N ALA A 51 -14.78 -10.04 -0.79
CA ALA A 51 -14.88 -8.62 -1.13
C ALA A 51 -14.30 -7.68 -0.06
N ARG A 52 -14.52 -7.96 1.22
CA ARG A 52 -13.96 -7.13 2.30
C ARG A 52 -12.44 -7.16 2.31
N SER A 53 -11.86 -8.31 2.01
CA SER A 53 -10.40 -8.45 1.93
C SER A 53 -9.84 -7.75 0.70
N GLN A 54 -10.56 -7.81 -0.41
CA GLN A 54 -10.21 -7.07 -1.62
C GLN A 54 -10.26 -5.56 -1.37
N ALA A 55 -11.31 -5.08 -0.73
CA ALA A 55 -11.46 -3.66 -0.40
C ALA A 55 -10.33 -3.17 0.50
N ALA A 56 -9.93 -3.97 1.48
CA ALA A 56 -8.82 -3.65 2.37
C ALA A 56 -7.50 -3.57 1.59
N ARG A 57 -7.29 -4.47 0.65
CA ARG A 57 -6.09 -4.48 -0.17
C ARG A 57 -6.06 -3.31 -1.15
N PHE A 58 -7.22 -2.96 -1.69
CA PHE A 58 -7.32 -1.76 -2.52
C PHE A 58 -6.97 -0.51 -1.70
N ALA A 59 -7.54 -0.36 -0.50
CA ALA A 59 -7.22 0.75 0.39
C ALA A 59 -5.72 0.77 0.73
N ALA A 60 -5.13 -0.40 0.99
CA ALA A 60 -3.70 -0.50 1.29
C ALA A 60 -2.84 0.02 0.14
N LYS A 61 -3.18 -0.34 -1.09
CA LYS A 61 -2.42 0.09 -2.27
C LYS A 61 -2.57 1.58 -2.53
N GLU A 62 -3.77 2.12 -2.34
CA GLU A 62 -4.00 3.56 -2.44
C GLU A 62 -3.22 4.32 -1.36
N ALA A 63 -3.20 3.80 -0.12
CA ALA A 63 -2.43 4.40 0.96
C ALA A 63 -0.92 4.37 0.66
N LEU A 64 -0.43 3.27 0.09
CA LEU A 64 0.97 3.17 -0.31
C LEU A 64 1.31 4.19 -1.39
N TYR A 65 0.44 4.35 -2.39
CA TYR A 65 0.62 5.34 -3.45
C TYR A 65 0.78 6.74 -2.86
N LYS A 66 -0.07 7.09 -1.90
CA LYS A 66 0.01 8.38 -1.21
C LYS A 66 1.32 8.51 -0.42
N ALA A 67 1.71 7.46 0.29
CA ALA A 67 2.93 7.46 1.10
C ALA A 67 4.20 7.61 0.25
N LEU A 68 4.16 7.12 -0.99
CA LEU A 68 5.27 7.25 -1.94
C LEU A 68 5.21 8.55 -2.75
N GLY A 69 4.26 9.43 -2.43
CA GLY A 69 4.14 10.73 -3.10
C GLY A 69 3.46 10.67 -4.46
N GLY A 70 2.79 9.58 -4.78
CA GLY A 70 2.15 9.37 -6.06
C GLY A 70 3.17 9.23 -7.18
N GLY A 71 2.74 9.54 -8.40
CA GLY A 71 3.61 9.56 -9.57
C GLY A 71 3.10 8.67 -10.68
N GLU A 72 3.73 8.81 -11.84
CA GLU A 72 3.39 8.03 -13.02
C GLU A 72 4.22 6.76 -13.09
N GLY A 73 3.74 5.80 -13.87
CA GLY A 73 4.48 4.57 -14.14
C GLY A 73 4.47 3.55 -13.02
N LEU A 74 3.65 3.76 -11.99
CA LEU A 74 3.51 2.79 -10.89
C LEU A 74 2.41 1.79 -11.23
N SER A 75 2.74 0.51 -11.09
CA SER A 75 1.79 -0.57 -11.35
C SER A 75 1.31 -1.19 -10.04
N TRP A 76 0.00 -1.29 -9.89
CA TRP A 76 -0.61 -1.93 -8.74
C TRP A 76 -0.28 -3.42 -8.64
N GLN A 77 0.09 -4.04 -9.77
CA GLN A 77 0.53 -5.44 -9.80
C GLN A 77 1.91 -5.63 -9.18
N ASP A 78 2.66 -4.55 -9.02
CA ASP A 78 3.99 -4.59 -8.42
C ASP A 78 3.95 -4.53 -6.88
N CYS A 79 2.77 -4.69 -6.31
CA CYS A 79 2.56 -4.68 -4.88
C CYS A 79 1.55 -5.77 -4.50
N GLU A 80 1.89 -6.57 -3.52
CA GLU A 80 0.96 -7.54 -2.97
C GLU A 80 0.90 -7.39 -1.46
N VAL A 81 -0.30 -7.42 -0.92
CA VAL A 81 -0.51 -7.43 0.54
C VAL A 81 -0.48 -8.87 1.00
N VAL A 82 0.48 -9.19 1.84
CA VAL A 82 0.73 -10.54 2.32
C VAL A 82 0.42 -10.61 3.80
N THR A 83 -0.29 -11.68 4.19
CA THR A 83 -0.58 -11.95 5.59
C THR A 83 0.46 -12.91 6.13
N ASP A 84 1.00 -12.58 7.30
CA ASP A 84 1.99 -13.40 7.97
C ASP A 84 1.52 -13.57 9.43
N GLY A 85 0.71 -14.58 9.67
CA GLY A 85 -0.04 -14.70 10.91
C GLY A 85 -1.09 -13.60 11.00
N GLU A 86 -1.07 -12.81 12.07
CA GLU A 86 -1.97 -11.66 12.23
C GLU A 86 -1.40 -10.37 11.61
N ALA A 87 -0.11 -10.38 11.28
CA ALA A 87 0.54 -9.23 10.68
C ALA A 87 0.29 -9.18 9.19
N VAL A 88 0.22 -7.96 8.67
CA VAL A 88 0.15 -7.73 7.22
C VAL A 88 1.37 -6.93 6.80
N ARG A 89 1.82 -7.16 5.58
CA ARG A 89 2.93 -6.42 5.00
C ARG A 89 2.79 -6.36 3.49
N PHE A 90 3.55 -5.47 2.89
CA PHE A 90 3.66 -5.43 1.43
C PHE A 90 4.86 -6.24 0.94
N GLU A 91 4.67 -6.89 -0.18
CA GLU A 91 5.77 -7.30 -1.02
C GLU A 91 5.79 -6.35 -2.21
N LEU A 92 6.91 -5.66 -2.39
CA LEU A 92 7.09 -4.71 -3.49
C LEU A 92 8.03 -5.28 -4.53
N ARG A 93 7.71 -5.01 -5.78
CA ARG A 93 8.56 -5.41 -6.90
C ARG A 93 8.45 -4.34 -7.99
N GLY A 94 9.26 -4.47 -9.03
CA GLY A 94 9.16 -3.65 -10.22
C GLY A 94 9.10 -2.15 -9.95
N SER A 95 8.09 -1.51 -10.49
CA SER A 95 7.96 -0.04 -10.43
C SER A 95 7.86 0.49 -9.00
N LEU A 96 7.16 -0.22 -8.11
CA LEU A 96 7.00 0.23 -6.74
C LEU A 96 8.27 0.03 -5.93
N ALA A 97 8.99 -1.06 -6.16
CA ALA A 97 10.28 -1.27 -5.51
C ALA A 97 11.29 -0.20 -5.93
N ARG A 98 11.32 0.14 -7.22
CA ARG A 98 12.20 1.20 -7.73
C ARG A 98 11.84 2.56 -7.13
N ARG A 99 10.56 2.90 -7.06
CA ARG A 99 10.13 4.17 -6.47
C ARG A 99 10.54 4.25 -5.01
N ALA A 100 10.33 3.18 -4.25
CA ALA A 100 10.73 3.14 -2.84
C ALA A 100 12.24 3.37 -2.71
N GLU A 101 13.03 2.71 -3.54
CA GLU A 101 14.49 2.87 -3.53
C GLU A 101 14.90 4.30 -3.87
N GLU A 102 14.30 4.91 -4.90
CA GLU A 102 14.58 6.28 -5.29
C GLU A 102 14.32 7.28 -4.17
N LEU A 103 13.30 7.03 -3.35
CA LEU A 103 12.94 7.87 -2.23
C LEU A 103 13.74 7.59 -0.96
N GLY A 104 14.56 6.55 -0.97
CA GLY A 104 15.31 6.13 0.20
C GLY A 104 14.49 5.36 1.22
N VAL A 105 13.35 4.82 0.81
CA VAL A 105 12.50 4.01 1.68
C VAL A 105 13.16 2.66 1.92
N ARG A 106 13.34 2.31 3.19
CA ARG A 106 13.96 1.05 3.61
C ARG A 106 12.95 0.10 4.24
N ARG A 107 11.89 0.64 4.81
CA ARG A 107 10.81 -0.15 5.41
C ARG A 107 9.48 0.48 5.09
N VAL A 108 8.50 -0.35 4.84
CA VAL A 108 7.11 0.07 4.64
C VAL A 108 6.27 -0.64 5.69
N HIS A 109 5.61 0.15 6.51
CA HIS A 109 4.74 -0.36 7.57
C HIS A 109 3.29 -0.22 7.14
N LEU A 110 2.51 -1.26 7.36
CA LEU A 110 1.12 -1.31 6.95
C LEU A 110 0.25 -1.74 8.13
N SER A 111 -0.86 -1.04 8.31
CA SER A 111 -1.90 -1.46 9.23
C SER A 111 -3.24 -1.43 8.50
N LEU A 112 -4.03 -2.47 8.67
CA LEU A 112 -5.35 -2.60 8.08
C LEU A 112 -6.37 -2.81 9.19
N THR A 113 -7.54 -2.20 9.01
CA THR A 113 -8.69 -2.50 9.86
C THR A 113 -9.96 -2.36 9.02
N HIS A 114 -11.04 -2.98 9.48
CA HIS A 114 -12.34 -2.79 8.89
C HIS A 114 -13.39 -2.81 9.98
N ASP A 115 -14.38 -1.95 9.84
CA ASP A 115 -15.49 -1.82 10.76
C ASP A 115 -16.58 -1.01 10.08
N ALA A 116 -17.83 -1.26 10.47
CA ALA A 116 -18.97 -0.50 9.98
C ALA A 116 -19.05 -0.41 8.44
N GLY A 117 -18.64 -1.47 7.75
CA GLY A 117 -18.71 -1.53 6.29
C GLY A 117 -17.60 -0.81 5.54
N VAL A 118 -16.57 -0.33 6.24
CA VAL A 118 -15.42 0.29 5.60
C VAL A 118 -14.13 -0.43 5.95
N ALA A 119 -13.19 -0.42 5.03
CA ALA A 119 -11.83 -0.85 5.25
C ALA A 119 -10.93 0.38 5.31
N VAL A 120 -9.99 0.39 6.22
CA VAL A 120 -9.05 1.49 6.41
C VAL A 120 -7.64 0.95 6.34
N ALA A 121 -6.78 1.64 5.62
CA ALA A 121 -5.37 1.31 5.54
C ALA A 121 -4.53 2.50 5.95
N MET A 122 -3.45 2.24 6.68
CA MET A 122 -2.46 3.24 7.02
C MET A 122 -1.09 2.71 6.67
N VAL A 123 -0.29 3.55 6.03
CA VAL A 123 1.05 3.20 5.57
C VAL A 123 2.04 4.25 6.03
N PHE A 124 3.15 3.78 6.59
CA PHE A 124 4.31 4.62 6.90
C PHE A 124 5.49 4.10 6.11
N CYS A 125 6.14 4.99 5.37
CA CYS A 125 7.38 4.67 4.68
C CYS A 125 8.53 5.28 5.48
N GLU A 126 9.50 4.44 5.83
CA GLU A 126 10.60 4.78 6.70
C GLU A 126 11.91 4.56 5.99
N GLY A 127 12.81 5.48 6.16
CA GLY A 127 14.15 5.39 5.57
C GLY A 127 15.28 5.60 6.53
#